data_499af84007857fe890ac67526b249c6a
#
_entry.id   499af84007857fe890ac67526b249c6a
#
_cell.length_a   1.000
_cell.length_b   1.000
_cell.length_c   1.000
_cell.angle_alpha   90.00
_cell.angle_beta   90.00
_cell.angle_gamma   90.00
#
_symmetry.space_group_name_H-M   'P 1'
#
loop_
_entity.id
_entity.type
_entity.pdbx_description
1 polymer ?
#
loop_
_entity_poly.entity_id
_entity_poly.type
_entity_poly.pdbx_seq_one_letter_code
_entity_poly.pdbx_strand_id
1 'polypeptide(L)'
;MLQKGSLIALATVLLAIILPGEGKADLRDEINCLALNIYFEARGEPVDGKIAVGHVVLNRVADARYPDKICEVVKQGGPRPRHRCQFSWWCDGRSDRPRDLQAWKESQVLARVVFWGYAEDPTGGALWYHADYALPTWRRKLARGPMIGRHQFYVPGNPRLTRAEPKPSGDELTSAVRAFKEAPAADGVRDEAIGDGGRAI
;
A
#
# COMPACT_ATOMS: atom_id res chain seq x y z
N MET A 1 26.65 -59.33 44.39
CA MET A 1 26.48 -57.93 44.78
C MET A 1 26.03 -57.14 43.56
N LEU A 2 24.76 -56.87 43.44
CA LEU A 2 24.18 -56.18 42.28
C LEU A 2 24.15 -54.67 42.59
N GLN A 3 24.75 -53.90 41.70
CA GLN A 3 24.65 -52.43 41.76
C GLN A 3 23.62 -51.92 40.75
N LYS A 4 22.56 -51.37 41.25
CA LYS A 4 21.47 -50.78 40.47
C LYS A 4 21.91 -49.42 39.97
N GLY A 5 22.10 -49.28 38.66
CA GLY A 5 22.28 -47.99 37.98
C GLY A 5 20.93 -47.35 37.72
N SER A 6 20.69 -46.20 38.30
CA SER A 6 19.50 -45.39 38.10
C SER A 6 19.71 -44.48 36.89
N LEU A 7 19.00 -44.76 35.79
CA LEU A 7 18.93 -43.90 34.60
C LEU A 7 17.90 -42.78 34.87
N ILE A 8 18.37 -41.60 35.14
CA ILE A 8 17.54 -40.38 35.17
C ILE A 8 17.46 -39.86 33.73
N ALA A 9 16.34 -40.10 33.07
CA ALA A 9 16.04 -39.51 31.76
C ALA A 9 15.67 -38.06 31.99
N LEU A 10 16.54 -37.11 31.63
CA LEU A 10 16.22 -35.69 31.50
C LEU A 10 15.41 -35.49 30.19
N ALA A 11 14.09 -35.34 30.34
CA ALA A 11 13.23 -34.85 29.30
C ALA A 11 13.37 -33.33 29.21
N THR A 12 14.20 -32.85 28.31
CA THR A 12 14.25 -31.42 27.95
C THR A 12 13.03 -31.10 27.08
N VAL A 13 12.03 -30.51 27.73
CA VAL A 13 10.87 -29.91 27.01
C VAL A 13 11.37 -28.63 26.34
N LEU A 14 11.61 -28.69 25.05
CA LEU A 14 11.89 -27.53 24.22
C LEU A 14 10.56 -26.75 24.06
N LEU A 15 10.34 -25.76 24.91
CA LEU A 15 9.23 -24.81 24.78
C LEU A 15 9.57 -23.90 23.60
N ALA A 16 9.05 -24.21 22.42
CA ALA A 16 9.11 -23.34 21.27
C ALA A 16 8.29 -22.08 21.57
N ILE A 17 8.98 -21.01 21.95
CA ILE A 17 8.38 -19.67 22.05
C ILE A 17 8.09 -19.24 20.62
N ILE A 18 6.86 -19.43 20.17
CA ILE A 18 6.34 -18.82 18.95
C ILE A 18 6.25 -17.33 19.24
N LEU A 19 7.21 -16.55 18.76
CA LEU A 19 7.17 -15.09 18.79
C LEU A 19 6.25 -14.61 17.63
N PRO A 20 5.01 -14.20 17.90
CA PRO A 20 4.15 -13.63 16.87
C PRO A 20 4.35 -12.11 16.90
N GLY A 21 5.14 -11.56 16.03
CA GLY A 21 5.28 -10.11 16.08
C GLY A 21 5.73 -9.45 14.79
N GLU A 22 6.85 -9.87 14.25
CA GLU A 22 7.52 -9.10 13.20
C GLU A 22 6.72 -9.04 11.89
N GLY A 23 6.17 -10.14 11.41
CA GLY A 23 5.44 -10.15 10.15
C GLY A 23 4.12 -9.36 10.14
N LYS A 24 3.46 -9.20 11.30
CA LYS A 24 2.20 -8.44 11.40
C LYS A 24 2.44 -6.92 11.46
N ALA A 25 3.52 -6.49 12.09
CA ALA A 25 3.91 -5.09 12.13
C ALA A 25 4.32 -4.63 10.72
N ASP A 26 5.19 -5.38 10.06
CA ASP A 26 5.63 -5.10 8.68
C ASP A 26 4.44 -4.98 7.71
N LEU A 27 3.49 -5.90 7.76
CA LEU A 27 2.29 -5.88 6.93
C LEU A 27 1.40 -4.63 7.15
N ARG A 28 1.24 -4.21 8.40
CA ARG A 28 0.48 -3.00 8.73
C ARG A 28 1.17 -1.75 8.20
N ASP A 29 2.47 -1.69 8.27
CA ASP A 29 3.27 -0.58 7.77
C ASP A 29 3.21 -0.50 6.25
N GLU A 30 3.27 -1.62 5.54
CA GLU A 30 3.12 -1.71 4.09
C GLU A 30 1.75 -1.18 3.64
N ILE A 31 0.66 -1.64 4.26
CA ILE A 31 -0.69 -1.15 3.97
C ILE A 31 -0.84 0.34 4.31
N ASN A 32 -0.22 0.80 5.40
CA ASN A 32 -0.24 2.20 5.77
C ASN A 32 0.51 3.09 4.77
N CYS A 33 1.66 2.64 4.27
CA CYS A 33 2.37 3.33 3.18
C CYS A 33 1.50 3.44 1.92
N LEU A 34 0.78 2.38 1.54
CA LEU A 34 -0.14 2.39 0.42
C LEU A 34 -1.28 3.39 0.64
N ALA A 35 -1.86 3.41 1.86
CA ALA A 35 -2.93 4.34 2.23
C ALA A 35 -2.47 5.79 2.18
N LEU A 36 -1.26 6.09 2.68
CA LEU A 36 -0.66 7.42 2.59
C LEU A 36 -0.49 7.85 1.13
N ASN A 37 0.00 6.94 0.29
CA ASN A 37 0.17 7.26 -1.13
C ASN A 37 -1.17 7.55 -1.82
N ILE A 38 -2.20 6.73 -1.60
CA ILE A 38 -3.56 6.98 -2.13
C ILE A 38 -4.09 8.32 -1.63
N TYR A 39 -3.89 8.62 -0.33
CA TYR A 39 -4.35 9.88 0.24
C TYR A 39 -3.70 11.11 -0.40
N PHE A 40 -2.38 11.14 -0.47
CA PHE A 40 -1.68 12.33 -0.96
C PHE A 40 -1.77 12.51 -2.46
N GLU A 41 -1.80 11.44 -3.22
CA GLU A 41 -1.85 11.47 -4.69
C GLU A 41 -3.29 11.58 -5.23
N ALA A 42 -4.27 11.01 -4.54
CA ALA A 42 -5.58 10.78 -5.15
C ALA A 42 -6.79 11.09 -4.26
N ARG A 43 -6.66 11.76 -3.10
CA ARG A 43 -7.82 12.00 -2.20
C ARG A 43 -8.99 12.74 -2.86
N GLY A 44 -8.73 13.56 -3.89
CA GLY A 44 -9.73 14.29 -4.65
C GLY A 44 -10.29 13.53 -5.86
N GLU A 45 -9.78 12.33 -6.14
CA GLU A 45 -10.19 11.52 -7.27
C GLU A 45 -11.43 10.66 -6.94
N PRO A 46 -12.17 10.19 -7.97
CA PRO A 46 -13.15 9.13 -7.81
C PRO A 46 -12.52 7.86 -7.23
N VAL A 47 -13.35 6.95 -6.70
CA VAL A 47 -12.89 5.67 -6.11
C VAL A 47 -11.99 4.89 -7.09
N ASP A 48 -12.39 4.79 -8.35
CA ASP A 48 -11.58 4.10 -9.38
C ASP A 48 -10.20 4.75 -9.59
N GLY A 49 -10.12 6.08 -9.50
CA GLY A 49 -8.85 6.81 -9.58
C GLY A 49 -7.94 6.53 -8.39
N LYS A 50 -8.51 6.41 -7.20
CA LYS A 50 -7.79 6.04 -5.97
C LYS A 50 -7.27 4.60 -6.04
N ILE A 51 -8.11 3.68 -6.51
CA ILE A 51 -7.75 2.27 -6.75
C ILE A 51 -6.62 2.19 -7.78
N ALA A 52 -6.74 2.92 -8.89
CA ALA A 52 -5.74 2.96 -9.95
C ALA A 52 -4.37 3.41 -9.45
N VAL A 53 -4.32 4.48 -8.64
CA VAL A 53 -3.07 4.95 -8.00
C VAL A 53 -2.49 3.89 -7.05
N GLY A 54 -3.33 3.20 -6.29
CA GLY A 54 -2.91 2.09 -5.44
C GLY A 54 -2.29 0.94 -6.23
N HIS A 55 -2.91 0.56 -7.35
CA HIS A 55 -2.39 -0.50 -8.23
C HIS A 55 -1.06 -0.15 -8.88
N VAL A 56 -0.81 1.12 -9.24
CA VAL A 56 0.52 1.52 -9.73
C VAL A 56 1.62 1.19 -8.73
N VAL A 57 1.37 1.36 -7.43
CA VAL A 57 2.34 0.97 -6.39
C VAL A 57 2.55 -0.53 -6.38
N LEU A 58 1.48 -1.35 -6.41
CA LEU A 58 1.59 -2.82 -6.44
C LEU A 58 2.25 -3.33 -7.73
N ASN A 59 1.92 -2.73 -8.87
CA ASN A 59 2.54 -3.07 -10.15
C ASN A 59 4.05 -2.80 -10.13
N ARG A 60 4.48 -1.73 -9.46
CA ARG A 60 5.90 -1.45 -9.25
C ARG A 60 6.56 -2.47 -8.34
N VAL A 61 5.93 -2.86 -7.24
CA VAL A 61 6.43 -3.92 -6.35
C VAL A 61 6.60 -5.24 -7.11
N ALA A 62 5.72 -5.54 -8.06
CA ALA A 62 5.80 -6.74 -8.90
C ALA A 62 6.83 -6.64 -10.05
N ASP A 63 7.36 -5.46 -10.34
CA ASP A 63 8.30 -5.21 -11.44
C ASP A 63 9.73 -5.12 -10.92
N ALA A 64 10.62 -5.99 -11.41
CA ALA A 64 12.01 -6.11 -10.96
C ALA A 64 12.86 -4.82 -11.06
N ARG A 65 12.37 -3.78 -11.72
CA ARG A 65 13.02 -2.46 -11.80
C ARG A 65 12.79 -1.59 -10.56
N TYR A 66 11.88 -1.99 -9.68
CA TYR A 66 11.49 -1.27 -8.47
C TYR A 66 11.78 -2.11 -7.23
N PRO A 67 11.78 -1.50 -6.04
CA PRO A 67 11.83 -2.24 -4.79
C PRO A 67 10.67 -3.23 -4.64
N ASP A 68 10.87 -4.31 -3.90
CA ASP A 68 9.91 -5.38 -3.68
C ASP A 68 8.97 -5.14 -2.47
N LYS A 69 9.07 -3.96 -1.84
CA LYS A 69 8.22 -3.53 -0.74
C LYS A 69 7.47 -2.25 -1.05
N ILE A 70 6.22 -2.18 -0.63
CA ILE A 70 5.34 -1.02 -0.87
C ILE A 70 5.94 0.26 -0.28
N CYS A 71 6.38 0.21 1.00
CA CYS A 71 6.98 1.37 1.65
C CYS A 71 8.24 1.86 0.94
N GLU A 72 9.04 0.96 0.39
CA GLU A 72 10.24 1.32 -0.36
C GLU A 72 9.90 1.94 -1.72
N VAL A 73 8.89 1.40 -2.43
CA VAL A 73 8.37 2.01 -3.67
C VAL A 73 7.83 3.41 -3.41
N VAL A 74 7.02 3.57 -2.36
CA VAL A 74 6.42 4.86 -2.00
C VAL A 74 7.48 5.90 -1.61
N LYS A 75 8.51 5.49 -0.90
CA LYS A 75 9.60 6.36 -0.43
C LYS A 75 10.80 6.43 -1.38
N GLN A 76 10.69 5.85 -2.56
CA GLN A 76 11.77 5.79 -3.53
C GLN A 76 12.25 7.19 -3.94
N GLY A 77 13.56 7.38 -4.04
CA GLY A 77 14.21 8.64 -4.38
C GLY A 77 14.69 9.41 -3.15
N GLY A 78 14.24 9.03 -1.96
CA GLY A 78 14.71 9.53 -0.66
C GLY A 78 14.48 11.02 -0.42
N PRO A 79 14.74 11.50 0.80
CA PRO A 79 14.52 12.89 1.18
C PRO A 79 15.56 13.87 0.61
N ARG A 80 16.63 13.37 0.00
CA ARG A 80 17.72 14.21 -0.57
C ARG A 80 18.29 13.59 -1.84
N PRO A 81 18.50 14.41 -2.90
CA PRO A 81 18.09 15.81 -3.04
C PRO A 81 16.60 15.94 -3.27
N ARG A 82 16.00 17.03 -2.77
CA ARG A 82 14.59 17.39 -2.99
C ARG A 82 14.24 17.26 -4.48
N HIS A 83 12.98 16.88 -4.79
CA HIS A 83 12.44 16.73 -6.14
C HIS A 83 12.91 15.49 -6.95
N ARG A 84 13.52 14.50 -6.31
CA ARG A 84 13.81 13.20 -6.92
C ARG A 84 12.95 12.06 -6.41
N CYS A 85 11.98 12.34 -5.51
CA CYS A 85 11.07 11.34 -5.01
C CYS A 85 10.11 10.90 -6.10
N GLN A 86 9.84 9.61 -6.10
CA GLN A 86 8.87 9.00 -7.00
C GLN A 86 7.47 9.58 -6.79
N PHE A 87 7.12 9.84 -5.53
CA PHE A 87 5.92 10.56 -5.11
C PHE A 87 6.34 11.85 -4.41
N SER A 88 5.91 12.99 -4.95
CA SER A 88 6.43 14.31 -4.55
C SER A 88 6.13 14.66 -3.10
N TRP A 89 4.99 14.21 -2.57
CA TRP A 89 4.55 14.49 -1.21
C TRP A 89 5.55 13.98 -0.15
N TRP A 90 6.25 12.87 -0.42
CA TRP A 90 7.22 12.29 0.51
C TRP A 90 8.45 13.17 0.75
N CYS A 91 8.81 14.06 -0.19
CA CYS A 91 10.00 14.90 -0.07
C CYS A 91 9.76 16.39 -0.38
N ASP A 92 8.51 16.85 -0.33
CA ASP A 92 8.17 18.26 -0.53
C ASP A 92 8.48 19.14 0.70
N GLY A 93 8.86 18.51 1.82
CA GLY A 93 9.21 19.18 3.09
C GLY A 93 8.00 19.61 3.91
N ARG A 94 6.80 19.14 3.54
CA ARG A 94 5.57 19.34 4.31
C ARG A 94 5.33 18.16 5.25
N SER A 95 4.32 18.30 6.10
CA SER A 95 3.92 17.22 7.00
C SER A 95 3.17 16.13 6.24
N ASP A 96 3.63 14.87 6.39
CA ASP A 96 3.01 13.68 5.81
C ASP A 96 1.82 13.15 6.67
N ARG A 97 1.30 13.99 7.56
CA ARG A 97 0.11 13.64 8.36
C ARG A 97 -1.16 13.98 7.61
N PRO A 98 -2.06 13.02 7.36
CA PRO A 98 -3.37 13.30 6.80
C PRO A 98 -4.18 14.24 7.69
N ARG A 99 -4.71 15.32 7.10
CA ARG A 99 -5.52 16.33 7.82
C ARG A 99 -7.01 16.13 7.60
N ASP A 100 -7.41 15.65 6.43
CA ASP A 100 -8.78 15.27 6.12
C ASP A 100 -9.02 13.85 6.61
N LEU A 101 -9.67 13.73 7.77
CA LEU A 101 -9.90 12.43 8.42
C LEU A 101 -10.85 11.54 7.62
N GLN A 102 -11.80 12.11 6.87
CA GLN A 102 -12.73 11.32 6.07
C GLN A 102 -11.99 10.73 4.86
N ALA A 103 -11.26 11.55 4.12
CA ALA A 103 -10.44 11.08 3.00
C ALA A 103 -9.36 10.09 3.47
N TRP A 104 -8.82 10.28 4.67
CA TRP A 104 -7.86 9.34 5.25
C TRP A 104 -8.49 7.97 5.53
N LYS A 105 -9.63 7.93 6.20
CA LYS A 105 -10.36 6.67 6.45
C LYS A 105 -10.70 5.95 5.15
N GLU A 106 -11.16 6.67 4.14
CA GLU A 106 -11.42 6.11 2.82
C GLU A 106 -10.15 5.53 2.19
N SER A 107 -9.03 6.25 2.22
CA SER A 107 -7.75 5.79 1.69
C SER A 107 -7.24 4.53 2.40
N GLN A 108 -7.45 4.42 3.72
CA GLN A 108 -7.11 3.21 4.48
C GLN A 108 -7.96 2.00 4.08
N VAL A 109 -9.25 2.21 3.82
CA VAL A 109 -10.14 1.13 3.31
C VAL A 109 -9.69 0.69 1.93
N LEU A 110 -9.49 1.64 1.00
CA LEU A 110 -9.10 1.34 -0.36
C LEU A 110 -7.71 0.70 -0.45
N ALA A 111 -6.76 1.11 0.41
CA ALA A 111 -5.47 0.45 0.49
C ALA A 111 -5.58 -1.03 0.84
N ARG A 112 -6.47 -1.39 1.77
CA ARG A 112 -6.72 -2.80 2.10
C ARG A 112 -7.41 -3.53 0.94
N VAL A 113 -8.40 -2.91 0.31
CA VAL A 113 -9.12 -3.48 -0.84
C VAL A 113 -8.16 -3.80 -1.98
N VAL A 114 -7.26 -2.87 -2.30
CA VAL A 114 -6.23 -3.04 -3.34
C VAL A 114 -5.19 -4.08 -2.92
N PHE A 115 -4.66 -3.97 -1.69
CA PHE A 115 -3.62 -4.86 -1.18
C PHE A 115 -4.05 -6.33 -1.16
N TRP A 116 -5.29 -6.62 -0.76
CA TRP A 116 -5.83 -7.97 -0.70
C TRP A 116 -6.43 -8.46 -2.02
N GLY A 117 -6.32 -7.67 -3.09
CA GLY A 117 -6.82 -8.06 -4.41
C GLY A 117 -8.35 -8.08 -4.54
N TYR A 118 -9.06 -7.38 -3.64
CA TYR A 118 -10.54 -7.25 -3.74
C TYR A 118 -10.99 -6.25 -4.81
N ALA A 119 -10.07 -5.48 -5.37
CA ALA A 119 -10.30 -4.64 -6.53
C ALA A 119 -9.29 -5.02 -7.62
N GLU A 120 -9.79 -5.21 -8.83
CA GLU A 120 -8.93 -5.43 -10.00
C GLU A 120 -8.16 -4.18 -10.39
N ASP A 121 -7.03 -4.37 -11.08
CA ASP A 121 -6.24 -3.28 -11.61
C ASP A 121 -6.90 -2.62 -12.84
N PRO A 122 -7.50 -1.43 -12.69
CA PRO A 122 -8.15 -0.76 -13.80
C PRO A 122 -7.15 -0.13 -14.78
N THR A 123 -5.84 -0.15 -14.44
CA THR A 123 -4.80 0.51 -15.23
C THR A 123 -4.19 -0.39 -16.30
N GLY A 124 -4.43 -1.71 -16.22
CA GLY A 124 -3.83 -2.70 -17.11
C GLY A 124 -2.32 -2.85 -16.91
N GLY A 125 -1.84 -2.79 -15.68
CA GLY A 125 -0.43 -2.96 -15.34
C GLY A 125 0.38 -1.66 -15.48
N ALA A 126 -0.23 -0.49 -15.33
CA ALA A 126 0.49 0.78 -15.42
C ALA A 126 1.53 0.94 -14.32
N LEU A 127 2.67 1.50 -14.70
CA LEU A 127 3.77 1.84 -13.78
C LEU A 127 3.96 3.34 -13.62
N TRP A 128 3.33 4.15 -14.47
CA TRP A 128 3.44 5.62 -14.45
C TRP A 128 2.08 6.25 -14.67
N TYR A 129 1.91 7.43 -14.14
CA TYR A 129 0.79 8.31 -14.42
C TYR A 129 1.19 9.78 -14.24
N HIS A 130 0.39 10.65 -14.77
CA HIS A 130 0.44 12.08 -14.50
C HIS A 130 -0.97 12.67 -14.51
N ALA A 131 -1.15 13.78 -13.81
CA ALA A 131 -2.40 14.52 -13.86
C ALA A 131 -2.68 15.09 -15.25
N ASP A 132 -3.94 15.26 -15.61
CA ASP A 132 -4.42 15.72 -16.92
C ASP A 132 -3.79 17.04 -17.38
N TYR A 133 -3.49 17.93 -16.45
CA TYR A 133 -2.84 19.22 -16.72
C TYR A 133 -1.32 19.15 -16.85
N ALA A 134 -0.69 18.04 -16.48
CA ALA A 134 0.75 17.87 -16.58
C ALA A 134 1.14 17.22 -17.91
N LEU A 135 2.24 17.67 -18.49
CA LEU A 135 2.70 17.16 -19.79
C LEU A 135 4.18 16.75 -19.73
N PRO A 136 4.55 15.77 -18.87
CA PRO A 136 5.95 15.38 -18.71
C PRO A 136 6.52 14.81 -20.01
N THR A 137 7.78 15.10 -20.29
CA THR A 137 8.44 14.69 -21.55
C THR A 137 8.55 13.17 -21.71
N TRP A 138 8.69 12.45 -20.59
CA TRP A 138 8.83 11.00 -20.56
C TRP A 138 7.57 10.27 -21.11
N ARG A 139 6.39 10.89 -21.07
CA ARG A 139 5.13 10.28 -21.53
C ARG A 139 5.18 9.82 -23.00
N ARG A 140 6.04 10.46 -23.81
CA ARG A 140 6.19 10.13 -25.25
C ARG A 140 6.94 8.81 -25.49
N LYS A 141 7.60 8.28 -24.47
CA LYS A 141 8.41 7.04 -24.53
C LYS A 141 7.67 5.81 -24.02
N LEU A 142 6.44 5.97 -23.55
CA LEU A 142 5.66 4.94 -22.89
C LEU A 142 4.36 4.66 -23.67
N ALA A 143 3.86 3.43 -23.57
CA ALA A 143 2.55 3.09 -24.11
C ALA A 143 1.45 3.74 -23.25
N ARG A 144 0.53 4.45 -23.93
CA ARG A 144 -0.58 5.12 -23.28
C ARG A 144 -1.62 4.10 -22.86
N GLY A 145 -1.94 4.03 -21.58
CA GLY A 145 -3.02 3.27 -20.98
C GLY A 145 -4.30 4.09 -20.81
N PRO A 146 -5.20 3.68 -19.92
CA PRO A 146 -6.46 4.37 -19.69
C PRO A 146 -6.25 5.75 -19.05
N MET A 147 -7.27 6.60 -19.18
CA MET A 147 -7.46 7.79 -18.37
C MET A 147 -8.53 7.48 -17.33
N ILE A 148 -8.20 7.62 -16.05
CA ILE A 148 -9.10 7.31 -14.91
C ILE A 148 -9.09 8.52 -13.98
N GLY A 149 -10.27 9.09 -13.73
CA GLY A 149 -10.37 10.37 -13.07
C GLY A 149 -9.57 11.42 -13.84
N ARG A 150 -8.72 12.14 -13.15
CA ARG A 150 -7.84 13.17 -13.74
C ARG A 150 -6.41 12.67 -13.99
N HIS A 151 -6.18 11.35 -13.98
CA HIS A 151 -4.88 10.75 -14.21
C HIS A 151 -4.83 9.99 -15.53
N GLN A 152 -3.81 10.29 -16.34
CA GLN A 152 -3.45 9.51 -17.52
C GLN A 152 -2.41 8.47 -17.13
N PHE A 153 -2.73 7.20 -17.27
CA PHE A 153 -1.86 6.08 -16.93
C PHE A 153 -1.02 5.62 -18.13
N TYR A 154 0.13 5.00 -17.83
CA TYR A 154 1.06 4.50 -18.83
C TYR A 154 1.61 3.13 -18.43
N VAL A 155 1.62 2.21 -19.41
CA VAL A 155 2.12 0.85 -19.25
C VAL A 155 3.51 0.68 -19.88
N PRO A 156 4.30 -0.33 -19.49
CA PRO A 156 5.52 -0.69 -20.20
C PRO A 156 5.24 -0.94 -21.68
N GLY A 157 6.10 -0.49 -22.57
CA GLY A 157 5.94 -0.51 -24.02
C GLY A 157 5.91 -1.89 -24.68
N ASN A 158 5.61 -2.98 -23.98
CA ASN A 158 5.45 -4.32 -24.55
C ASN A 158 4.00 -4.80 -24.40
N PRO A 159 3.19 -4.73 -25.48
CA PRO A 159 1.76 -5.05 -25.43
C PRO A 159 1.45 -6.55 -25.24
N ARG A 160 2.43 -7.42 -25.01
CA ARG A 160 2.22 -8.87 -24.93
C ARG A 160 1.77 -9.40 -23.58
N LEU A 161 1.65 -8.57 -22.54
CA LEU A 161 1.29 -9.01 -21.18
C LEU A 161 -0.08 -8.53 -20.68
N THR A 162 -0.83 -7.77 -21.46
CA THR A 162 -2.16 -7.33 -21.06
C THR A 162 -3.24 -8.17 -21.74
N ARG A 163 -3.40 -9.42 -21.33
CA ARG A 163 -4.67 -10.12 -21.51
C ARG A 163 -5.53 -9.80 -20.28
N ALA A 164 -6.32 -8.75 -20.40
CA ALA A 164 -7.31 -8.41 -19.39
C ALA A 164 -8.31 -9.57 -19.26
N GLU A 165 -8.39 -10.15 -18.06
CA GLU A 165 -9.53 -10.97 -17.67
C GLU A 165 -10.77 -10.09 -17.47
N PRO A 166 -11.99 -10.63 -17.61
CA PRO A 166 -13.21 -9.81 -17.62
C PRO A 166 -13.45 -9.12 -16.28
N LYS A 167 -13.78 -7.85 -16.38
CA LYS A 167 -13.98 -6.88 -15.30
C LYS A 167 -15.18 -7.27 -14.43
N PRO A 168 -15.06 -7.33 -13.07
CA PRO A 168 -16.23 -7.36 -12.22
C PRO A 168 -17.05 -6.07 -12.36
N SER A 169 -18.34 -6.17 -12.24
CA SER A 169 -19.25 -5.03 -12.39
C SER A 169 -19.06 -4.03 -11.24
N GLY A 170 -19.29 -2.74 -11.50
CA GLY A 170 -19.18 -1.68 -10.48
C GLY A 170 -20.03 -1.92 -9.23
N ASP A 171 -21.06 -2.75 -9.33
CA ASP A 171 -21.92 -3.14 -8.22
C ASP A 171 -21.23 -4.10 -7.24
N GLU A 172 -20.35 -4.98 -7.70
CA GLU A 172 -19.57 -5.86 -6.83
C GLU A 172 -18.55 -5.08 -6.01
N LEU A 173 -17.90 -4.09 -6.62
CA LEU A 173 -16.95 -3.23 -5.94
C LEU A 173 -17.63 -2.38 -4.87
N THR A 174 -18.80 -1.82 -5.19
CA THR A 174 -19.63 -1.04 -4.25
C THR A 174 -20.10 -1.91 -3.10
N SER A 175 -20.47 -3.17 -3.38
CA SER A 175 -20.90 -4.15 -2.38
C SER A 175 -19.74 -4.54 -1.46
N ALA A 176 -18.56 -4.79 -1.99
CA ALA A 176 -17.36 -5.12 -1.19
C ALA A 176 -16.93 -3.96 -0.27
N VAL A 177 -16.96 -2.72 -0.77
CA VAL A 177 -16.68 -1.51 0.02
C VAL A 177 -17.74 -1.31 1.11
N ARG A 178 -19.01 -1.60 0.82
CA ARG A 178 -20.12 -1.52 1.78
C ARG A 178 -19.98 -2.58 2.87
N ALA A 179 -19.73 -3.83 2.50
CA ALA A 179 -19.52 -4.93 3.44
C ALA A 179 -18.32 -4.66 4.36
N PHE A 180 -17.27 -4.02 3.85
CA PHE A 180 -16.11 -3.66 4.66
C PHE A 180 -16.38 -2.48 5.61
N LYS A 181 -17.26 -1.53 5.24
CA LYS A 181 -17.70 -0.44 6.13
C LYS A 181 -18.61 -0.93 7.25
N GLU A 182 -19.36 -1.99 7.00
CA GLU A 182 -20.34 -2.59 7.92
C GLU A 182 -19.73 -3.72 8.77
N ALA A 183 -18.52 -4.18 8.44
CA ALA A 183 -17.80 -5.16 9.25
C ALA A 183 -17.52 -4.58 10.64
N PRO A 184 -17.86 -5.28 11.74
CA PRO A 184 -17.55 -4.80 13.08
C PRO A 184 -16.07 -4.57 13.20
N ALA A 185 -15.68 -3.42 13.77
CA ALA A 185 -14.30 -3.13 14.09
C ALA A 185 -13.75 -4.30 14.90
N ALA A 186 -12.72 -4.96 14.37
CA ALA A 186 -12.02 -5.99 15.14
C ALA A 186 -11.54 -5.31 16.42
N ASP A 187 -12.14 -5.69 17.54
CA ASP A 187 -11.83 -5.18 18.86
C ASP A 187 -10.33 -5.19 19.07
N GLY A 188 -9.74 -4.02 19.38
CA GLY A 188 -8.38 -3.95 19.86
C GLY A 188 -7.46 -2.87 19.31
N VAL A 189 -7.93 -1.87 18.57
CA VAL A 189 -7.14 -0.66 18.37
C VAL A 189 -7.53 0.36 19.44
N ARG A 190 -6.89 0.29 20.58
CA ARG A 190 -6.86 1.42 21.53
C ARG A 190 -6.21 2.58 20.80
N ASP A 191 -6.89 3.71 20.74
CA ASP A 191 -6.31 5.01 20.47
C ASP A 191 -5.29 5.30 21.60
N GLU A 192 -4.06 4.84 21.44
CA GLU A 192 -2.99 5.38 22.24
C GLU A 192 -2.80 6.83 21.79
N ALA A 193 -3.32 7.69 22.63
CA ALA A 193 -3.10 9.12 22.58
C ALA A 193 -1.61 9.36 22.39
N ILE A 194 -1.25 9.97 21.26
CA ILE A 194 0.11 10.48 21.02
C ILE A 194 0.29 11.58 22.08
N GLY A 195 1.04 11.25 23.12
CA GLY A 195 1.40 12.17 24.19
C GLY A 195 2.01 13.42 23.59
N ASP A 196 1.41 14.52 23.92
CA ASP A 196 1.93 15.87 23.75
C ASP A 196 3.22 16.01 24.58
N GLY A 197 4.35 15.78 23.90
CA GLY A 197 5.67 16.05 24.45
C GLY A 197 5.95 17.54 24.37
N GLY A 198 5.38 18.30 25.30
CA GLY A 198 5.77 19.69 25.53
C GLY A 198 7.27 19.78 25.72
N ARG A 199 7.93 20.57 24.92
CA ARG A 199 9.29 21.03 25.18
C ARG A 199 9.27 22.55 25.30
N ALA A 200 9.31 22.96 26.57
CA ALA A 200 9.78 24.29 26.96
C ALA A 200 11.31 24.33 26.85
N ILE A 201 11.83 25.49 26.52
CA ILE A 201 13.15 26.07 26.44
C ILE A 201 13.80 26.01 25.07
#